data_868465cae6ca5ea79b729bd656407197
#
_entry.id   868465cae6ca5ea79b729bd656407197
#
_cell.length_a   1.000
_cell.length_b   1.000
_cell.length_c   1.000
_cell.angle_alpha   90.00
_cell.angle_beta   90.00
_cell.angle_gamma   90.00
#
_symmetry.space_group_name_H-M   'P 1'
#
loop_
_entity.id
_entity.type
_entity.pdbx_description
1 polymer ?
#
loop_
_entity_poly.entity_id
_entity_poly.type
_entity_poly.pdbx_seq_one_letter_code
_entity_poly.pdbx_strand_id
1 'polypeptide(L)'
;MSVIKHKAQRVGIFIDTQNIYHSAKNLHHARANFGAIVKDALDGRTLVRALAYVVTTESGEENAFFGALEKAGIEIRSKPLQIFLGGAKKADWDVGLAVDAISMAPKIDSVIILSGDGDYVPLVEYLQNTNGCQVEVVSFGKSSSARLIETADDFLNLDDNPRKYLLNGDNGRSSRRKV
;
A
#
# COMPACT_ATOMS: atom_id res chain seq x y z
N MET A 1 -5.88 -11.50 16.63
CA MET A 1 -6.95 -12.49 16.34
C MET A 1 -7.20 -12.44 14.84
N SER A 2 -7.31 -13.56 14.18
CA SER A 2 -7.67 -13.59 12.76
C SER A 2 -9.16 -13.29 12.62
N VAL A 3 -9.50 -12.30 11.82
CA VAL A 3 -10.90 -11.96 11.52
C VAL A 3 -11.47 -12.91 10.47
N ILE A 4 -12.77 -13.09 10.47
CA ILE A 4 -13.45 -13.89 9.45
C ILE A 4 -13.55 -13.06 8.16
N LYS A 5 -13.02 -13.63 7.05
CA LYS A 5 -13.06 -13.02 5.72
C LYS A 5 -14.08 -13.78 4.86
N HIS A 6 -15.23 -13.17 4.63
CA HIS A 6 -16.24 -13.76 3.75
C HIS A 6 -16.01 -13.30 2.30
N LYS A 7 -16.07 -14.22 1.35
CA LYS A 7 -15.87 -13.92 -0.09
C LYS A 7 -16.83 -12.85 -0.65
N ALA A 8 -18.01 -12.71 -0.05
CA ALA A 8 -18.99 -11.70 -0.44
C ALA A 8 -18.66 -10.28 0.07
N GLN A 9 -17.69 -10.12 0.98
CA GLN A 9 -17.30 -8.79 1.46
C GLN A 9 -16.85 -7.92 0.30
N ARG A 10 -17.35 -6.68 0.28
CA ARG A 10 -16.93 -5.61 -0.64
C ARG A 10 -15.73 -4.91 -0.02
N VAL A 11 -14.63 -4.88 -0.73
CA VAL A 11 -13.34 -4.41 -0.24
C VAL A 11 -12.87 -3.16 -0.98
N GLY A 12 -12.46 -2.14 -0.24
CA GLY A 12 -11.70 -1.00 -0.72
C GLY A 12 -10.24 -1.11 -0.29
N ILE A 13 -9.30 -0.90 -1.21
CA ILE A 13 -7.86 -0.98 -0.93
C ILE A 13 -7.24 0.40 -1.17
N PHE A 14 -6.52 0.92 -0.18
CA PHE A 14 -5.89 2.24 -0.18
C PHE A 14 -4.39 2.09 0.04
N ILE A 15 -3.59 2.48 -0.95
CA ILE A 15 -2.16 2.17 -1.01
C ILE A 15 -1.33 3.44 -0.85
N ASP A 16 -0.70 3.58 0.29
CA ASP A 16 0.38 4.54 0.50
C ASP A 16 1.64 4.01 -0.18
N THR A 17 1.78 4.38 -1.44
CA THR A 17 2.82 3.86 -2.32
C THR A 17 4.21 4.19 -1.82
N GLN A 18 4.41 5.39 -1.26
CA GLN A 18 5.71 5.81 -0.77
C GLN A 18 6.15 5.02 0.45
N ASN A 19 5.24 4.81 1.41
CA ASN A 19 5.55 4.02 2.61
C ASN A 19 6.00 2.60 2.23
N ILE A 20 5.23 1.91 1.40
CA ILE A 20 5.56 0.55 0.95
C ILE A 20 6.85 0.52 0.12
N TYR A 21 7.04 1.49 -0.79
CA TYR A 21 8.24 1.59 -1.62
C TYR A 21 9.50 1.79 -0.76
N HIS A 22 9.47 2.75 0.17
CA HIS A 22 10.61 3.03 1.02
C HIS A 22 10.94 1.87 1.96
N SER A 23 9.93 1.20 2.49
CA SER A 23 10.10 0.00 3.33
C SER A 23 10.76 -1.14 2.56
N ALA A 24 10.26 -1.46 1.36
CA ALA A 24 10.85 -2.49 0.50
C ALA A 24 12.31 -2.18 0.15
N LYS A 25 12.59 -0.92 -0.23
CA LYS A 25 13.93 -0.47 -0.58
C LYS A 25 14.90 -0.51 0.60
N ASN A 26 14.49 0.00 1.75
CA ASN A 26 15.36 0.14 2.92
C ASN A 26 15.61 -1.19 3.63
N LEU A 27 14.59 -2.05 3.74
CA LEU A 27 14.70 -3.34 4.45
C LEU A 27 15.26 -4.45 3.58
N HIS A 28 14.93 -4.45 2.28
CA HIS A 28 15.19 -5.59 1.40
C HIS A 28 15.99 -5.23 0.13
N HIS A 29 16.32 -3.96 -0.10
CA HIS A 29 16.98 -3.47 -1.32
C HIS A 29 16.28 -3.93 -2.61
N ALA A 30 14.95 -4.01 -2.57
CA ALA A 30 14.09 -4.54 -3.62
C ALA A 30 12.91 -3.61 -3.90
N ARG A 31 12.15 -3.92 -4.94
CA ARG A 31 10.89 -3.24 -5.28
C ARG A 31 9.70 -4.06 -4.82
N ALA A 32 8.65 -3.40 -4.36
CA ALA A 32 7.41 -4.08 -3.96
C ALA A 32 6.64 -4.58 -5.20
N ASN A 33 6.09 -5.79 -5.10
CA ASN A 33 5.18 -6.37 -6.08
C ASN A 33 3.74 -6.08 -5.66
N PHE A 34 3.24 -4.89 -6.01
CA PHE A 34 1.90 -4.45 -5.62
C PHE A 34 0.79 -5.38 -6.11
N GLY A 35 0.94 -5.98 -7.30
CA GLY A 35 -0.04 -6.94 -7.81
C GLY A 35 -0.19 -8.18 -6.93
N ALA A 36 0.93 -8.74 -6.48
CA ALA A 36 0.91 -9.88 -5.55
C ALA A 36 0.37 -9.50 -4.18
N ILE A 37 0.75 -8.32 -3.67
CA ILE A 37 0.29 -7.82 -2.38
C ILE A 37 -1.23 -7.62 -2.40
N VAL A 38 -1.77 -6.90 -3.39
CA VAL A 38 -3.20 -6.64 -3.53
C VAL A 38 -3.99 -7.94 -3.69
N LYS A 39 -3.50 -8.88 -4.49
CA LYS A 39 -4.13 -10.19 -4.68
C LYS A 39 -4.29 -10.95 -3.37
N ASP A 40 -3.24 -11.00 -2.56
CA ASP A 40 -3.27 -11.71 -1.28
C ASP A 40 -4.09 -10.98 -0.24
N ALA A 41 -3.96 -9.65 -0.16
CA ALA A 41 -4.76 -8.84 0.73
C ALA A 41 -6.26 -8.98 0.44
N LEU A 42 -6.63 -9.06 -0.84
CA LEU A 42 -8.03 -9.25 -1.25
C LEU A 42 -8.58 -10.63 -0.86
N ASP A 43 -7.75 -11.65 -0.88
CA ASP A 43 -8.09 -13.03 -0.47
C ASP A 43 -9.39 -13.57 -1.10
N GLY A 44 -9.56 -13.33 -2.41
CA GLY A 44 -10.71 -13.80 -3.17
C GLY A 44 -12.04 -13.09 -2.87
N ARG A 45 -12.02 -12.00 -2.11
CA ARG A 45 -13.17 -11.14 -1.83
C ARG A 45 -13.49 -10.23 -3.03
N THR A 46 -14.63 -9.53 -2.97
CA THR A 46 -15.07 -8.63 -4.04
C THR A 46 -14.37 -7.28 -3.94
N LEU A 47 -13.45 -7.00 -4.87
CA LEU A 47 -12.82 -5.69 -4.96
C LEU A 47 -13.78 -4.66 -5.50
N VAL A 48 -14.02 -3.59 -4.74
CA VAL A 48 -14.76 -2.41 -5.22
C VAL A 48 -13.81 -1.45 -5.92
N ARG A 49 -12.75 -1.03 -5.24
CA ARG A 49 -11.68 -0.20 -5.82
C ARG A 49 -10.35 -0.45 -5.08
N ALA A 50 -9.26 -0.37 -5.82
CA ALA A 50 -7.91 -0.25 -5.27
C ALA A 50 -7.30 1.06 -5.76
N LEU A 51 -6.89 1.93 -4.85
CA LEU A 51 -6.36 3.27 -5.12
C LEU A 51 -4.92 3.36 -4.65
N ALA A 52 -4.00 3.66 -5.56
CA ALA A 52 -2.60 3.94 -5.24
C ALA A 52 -2.33 5.45 -5.26
N TYR A 53 -1.82 5.96 -4.17
CA TYR A 53 -1.47 7.37 -4.00
C TYR A 53 0.00 7.57 -4.34
N VAL A 54 0.27 8.33 -5.39
CA VAL A 54 1.60 8.46 -6.00
C VAL A 54 1.99 9.92 -6.10
N VAL A 55 3.27 10.20 -5.88
CA VAL A 55 3.86 11.50 -6.16
C VAL A 55 4.64 11.40 -7.45
N THR A 56 4.35 12.29 -8.40
CA THR A 56 5.03 12.33 -9.68
C THR A 56 6.18 13.32 -9.69
N THR A 57 7.25 12.96 -10.39
CA THR A 57 8.37 13.85 -10.70
C THR A 57 8.31 14.26 -12.18
N GLU A 58 9.06 15.29 -12.56
CA GLU A 58 9.10 15.73 -13.96
C GLU A 58 9.85 14.75 -14.89
N SER A 59 10.56 13.77 -14.32
CA SER A 59 11.39 12.85 -15.11
C SER A 59 10.60 11.81 -15.91
N GLY A 60 9.36 11.51 -15.53
CA GLY A 60 8.51 10.48 -16.17
C GLY A 60 9.03 9.04 -16.03
N GLU A 61 10.01 8.81 -15.16
CA GLU A 61 10.57 7.47 -14.90
C GLU A 61 9.54 6.51 -14.28
N GLU A 62 8.45 7.06 -13.76
CA GLU A 62 7.38 6.30 -13.11
C GLU A 62 6.41 5.61 -14.08
N ASN A 63 6.48 5.87 -15.40
CA ASN A 63 5.49 5.36 -16.36
C ASN A 63 5.40 3.82 -16.39
N ALA A 64 6.54 3.12 -16.31
CA ALA A 64 6.55 1.66 -16.25
C ALA A 64 5.91 1.13 -14.95
N PHE A 65 6.10 1.83 -13.85
CA PHE A 65 5.49 1.52 -12.56
C PHE A 65 3.97 1.75 -12.61
N PHE A 66 3.52 2.85 -13.18
CA PHE A 66 2.08 3.14 -13.35
C PHE A 66 1.42 2.07 -14.22
N GLY A 67 2.03 1.68 -15.34
CA GLY A 67 1.51 0.61 -16.17
C GLY A 67 1.41 -0.75 -15.45
N ALA A 68 2.32 -1.02 -14.51
CA ALA A 68 2.23 -2.22 -13.67
C ALA A 68 1.08 -2.17 -12.66
N LEU A 69 0.82 -1.00 -12.06
CA LEU A 69 -0.31 -0.81 -11.17
C LEU A 69 -1.65 -0.97 -11.92
N GLU A 70 -1.79 -0.31 -13.07
CA GLU A 70 -3.01 -0.39 -13.89
C GLU A 70 -3.31 -1.83 -14.35
N LYS A 71 -2.28 -2.58 -14.78
CA LYS A 71 -2.42 -4.01 -15.14
C LYS A 71 -2.86 -4.88 -13.95
N ALA A 72 -2.55 -4.47 -12.73
CA ALA A 72 -3.01 -5.14 -11.52
C ALA A 72 -4.41 -4.70 -11.08
N GLY A 73 -5.10 -3.84 -11.85
CA GLY A 73 -6.42 -3.31 -11.53
C GLY A 73 -6.41 -2.22 -10.45
N ILE A 74 -5.27 -1.55 -10.27
CA ILE A 74 -5.08 -0.49 -9.28
C ILE A 74 -5.20 0.86 -9.98
N GLU A 75 -6.11 1.70 -9.49
CA GLU A 75 -6.29 3.07 -9.96
C GLU A 75 -5.24 4.00 -9.35
N ILE A 76 -4.72 4.94 -10.13
CA ILE A 76 -3.67 5.86 -9.68
C ILE A 76 -4.28 7.22 -9.32
N ARG A 77 -3.96 7.68 -8.11
CA ARG A 77 -4.15 9.06 -7.65
C ARG A 77 -2.78 9.74 -7.60
N SER A 78 -2.51 10.63 -8.52
CA SER A 78 -1.21 11.30 -8.60
C SER A 78 -1.30 12.78 -8.25
N LYS A 79 -0.23 13.30 -7.67
CA LYS A 79 0.03 14.72 -7.53
C LYS A 79 1.51 15.02 -7.78
N PRO A 80 1.85 16.21 -8.31
CA PRO A 80 3.24 16.60 -8.49
C PRO A 80 3.93 16.80 -7.13
N LEU A 81 5.23 16.56 -7.11
CA LEU A 81 6.08 16.87 -5.98
C LEU A 81 6.09 18.38 -5.75
N GLN A 82 5.71 18.82 -4.56
CA GLN A 82 5.78 20.24 -4.19
C GLN A 82 7.17 20.59 -3.65
N ILE A 83 7.81 21.57 -4.28
CA ILE A 83 9.09 22.08 -3.83
C ILE A 83 8.84 23.52 -3.33
N PHE A 84 9.11 23.78 -2.06
CA PHE A 84 8.97 25.09 -1.44
C PHE A 84 10.24 25.93 -1.59
N LEU A 85 10.08 27.25 -1.48
CA LEU A 85 11.20 28.18 -1.37
C LEU A 85 12.08 27.76 -0.19
N GLY A 86 13.37 27.50 -0.47
CA GLY A 86 14.30 26.91 0.51
C GLY A 86 14.60 25.42 0.33
N GLY A 87 14.02 24.77 -0.71
CA GLY A 87 14.35 23.39 -1.10
C GLY A 87 13.61 22.30 -0.30
N ALA A 88 12.75 22.67 0.64
CA ALA A 88 11.90 21.71 1.33
C ALA A 88 10.93 21.04 0.35
N LYS A 89 10.88 19.72 0.36
CA LYS A 89 9.98 18.93 -0.48
C LYS A 89 8.85 18.38 0.37
N LYS A 90 7.60 18.58 -0.06
CA LYS A 90 6.44 17.96 0.56
C LYS A 90 5.69 17.12 -0.46
N ALA A 91 5.43 15.89 -0.08
CA ALA A 91 4.79 14.93 -0.95
C ALA A 91 4.16 13.81 -0.12
N ASP A 92 3.17 14.15 0.69
CA ASP A 92 2.37 13.15 1.39
C ASP A 92 0.93 13.14 0.86
N TRP A 93 0.32 11.98 0.91
CA TRP A 93 -1.06 11.76 0.50
C TRP A 93 -1.97 11.36 1.66
N ASP A 94 -1.50 11.42 2.91
CA ASP A 94 -2.19 10.87 4.08
C ASP A 94 -3.61 11.42 4.22
N VAL A 95 -3.77 12.73 4.07
CA VAL A 95 -5.10 13.37 4.10
C VAL A 95 -5.96 12.93 2.92
N GLY A 96 -5.40 12.85 1.71
CA GLY A 96 -6.14 12.42 0.52
C GLY A 96 -6.59 10.96 0.63
N LEU A 97 -5.71 10.08 1.07
CA LEU A 97 -6.02 8.68 1.33
C LEU A 97 -7.12 8.55 2.39
N ALA A 98 -6.99 9.27 3.49
CA ALA A 98 -7.97 9.24 4.58
C ALA A 98 -9.35 9.73 4.11
N VAL A 99 -9.43 10.83 3.35
CA VAL A 99 -10.68 11.35 2.81
C VAL A 99 -11.35 10.36 1.87
N ASP A 100 -10.59 9.74 0.96
CA ASP A 100 -11.13 8.73 0.04
C ASP A 100 -11.63 7.48 0.79
N ALA A 101 -10.88 7.00 1.79
CA ALA A 101 -11.27 5.86 2.61
C ALA A 101 -12.58 6.13 3.38
N ILE A 102 -12.69 7.29 4.03
CA ILE A 102 -13.91 7.71 4.74
C ILE A 102 -15.09 7.83 3.77
N SER A 103 -14.88 8.42 2.60
CA SER A 103 -15.93 8.61 1.59
C SER A 103 -16.46 7.29 1.02
N MET A 104 -15.59 6.27 0.93
CA MET A 104 -15.97 4.94 0.44
C MET A 104 -16.55 4.03 1.52
N ALA A 105 -16.20 4.24 2.78
CA ALA A 105 -16.59 3.37 3.89
C ALA A 105 -18.08 2.99 3.93
N PRO A 106 -19.05 3.89 3.66
CA PRO A 106 -20.47 3.52 3.63
C PRO A 106 -20.86 2.51 2.52
N LYS A 107 -19.97 2.25 1.57
CA LYS A 107 -20.23 1.41 0.38
C LYS A 107 -19.48 0.08 0.39
N ILE A 108 -18.67 -0.16 1.40
CA ILE A 108 -17.76 -1.32 1.51
C ILE A 108 -17.85 -1.95 2.89
N ASP A 109 -17.47 -3.19 3.00
CA ASP A 109 -17.53 -3.96 4.25
C ASP A 109 -16.16 -4.04 4.92
N SER A 110 -15.08 -3.97 4.12
CA SER A 110 -13.71 -3.99 4.60
C SER A 110 -12.86 -2.92 3.90
N VAL A 111 -12.05 -2.25 4.70
CA VAL A 111 -11.02 -1.30 4.25
C VAL A 111 -9.65 -1.93 4.46
N ILE A 112 -8.83 -1.98 3.43
CA ILE A 112 -7.44 -2.44 3.52
C ILE A 112 -6.52 -1.24 3.29
N ILE A 113 -5.67 -0.95 4.27
CA ILE A 113 -4.66 0.11 4.21
C ILE A 113 -3.30 -0.52 4.00
N LEU A 114 -2.67 -0.25 2.85
CA LEU A 114 -1.29 -0.62 2.58
C LEU A 114 -0.36 0.50 3.05
N SER A 115 -0.04 0.49 4.32
CA SER A 115 0.95 1.38 4.95
C SER A 115 1.32 0.86 6.34
N GLY A 116 2.53 1.15 6.78
CA GLY A 116 2.98 0.92 8.16
C GLY A 116 2.98 2.19 9.02
N ASP A 117 2.48 3.31 8.48
CA ASP A 117 2.54 4.61 9.15
C ASP A 117 1.51 4.71 10.29
N GLY A 118 2.02 5.04 11.49
CA GLY A 118 1.20 5.23 12.69
C GLY A 118 0.23 6.40 12.61
N ASP A 119 0.42 7.33 11.69
CA ASP A 119 -0.49 8.46 11.50
C ASP A 119 -1.86 8.03 10.99
N TYR A 120 -1.99 6.81 10.47
CA TYR A 120 -3.28 6.22 10.09
C TYR A 120 -4.09 5.62 11.26
N VAL A 121 -3.56 5.55 12.49
CA VAL A 121 -4.32 5.03 13.65
C VAL A 121 -5.67 5.73 13.84
N PRO A 122 -5.76 7.07 13.80
CA PRO A 122 -7.06 7.74 13.93
C PRO A 122 -8.05 7.38 12.80
N LEU A 123 -7.55 7.14 11.58
CA LEU A 123 -8.38 6.69 10.46
C LEU A 123 -8.94 5.29 10.71
N VAL A 124 -8.10 4.35 11.18
CA VAL A 124 -8.52 2.99 11.52
C VAL A 124 -9.62 3.02 12.58
N GLU A 125 -9.39 3.73 13.68
CA GLU A 125 -10.36 3.86 14.77
C GLU A 125 -11.69 4.48 14.31
N TYR A 126 -11.64 5.49 13.43
CA TYR A 126 -12.83 6.11 12.87
C TYR A 126 -13.64 5.13 12.00
N LEU A 127 -12.98 4.42 11.09
CA LEU A 127 -13.63 3.49 10.18
C LEU A 127 -14.28 2.31 10.91
N GLN A 128 -13.63 1.80 11.95
CA GLN A 128 -14.16 0.74 12.80
C GLN A 128 -15.37 1.22 13.60
N ASN A 129 -15.25 2.35 14.31
CA ASN A 129 -16.23 2.80 15.28
C ASN A 129 -17.42 3.54 14.65
N THR A 130 -17.21 4.29 13.57
CA THR A 130 -18.25 5.11 12.94
C THR A 130 -18.95 4.39 11.79
N ASN A 131 -18.18 3.66 10.98
CA ASN A 131 -18.71 2.99 9.78
C ASN A 131 -18.95 1.48 9.99
N GLY A 132 -18.40 0.90 11.06
CA GLY A 132 -18.48 -0.54 11.28
C GLY A 132 -17.71 -1.36 10.25
N CYS A 133 -16.72 -0.75 9.56
CA CYS A 133 -15.89 -1.45 8.62
C CYS A 133 -14.88 -2.36 9.34
N GLN A 134 -14.63 -3.53 8.79
CA GLN A 134 -13.43 -4.29 9.12
C GLN A 134 -12.23 -3.58 8.52
N VAL A 135 -11.22 -3.26 9.32
CA VAL A 135 -10.03 -2.54 8.86
C VAL A 135 -8.80 -3.44 8.98
N GLU A 136 -8.17 -3.67 7.85
CA GLU A 136 -6.98 -4.51 7.72
C GLU A 136 -5.77 -3.66 7.32
N VAL A 137 -4.62 -3.96 7.89
CA VAL A 137 -3.36 -3.29 7.55
C VAL A 137 -2.43 -4.28 6.86
N VAL A 138 -1.76 -3.82 5.83
CA VAL A 138 -0.78 -4.60 5.06
C VAL A 138 0.50 -3.81 4.94
N SER A 139 1.60 -4.31 5.48
CA SER A 139 2.89 -3.64 5.41
C SER A 139 4.05 -4.54 5.83
N PHE A 140 5.27 -4.03 5.71
CA PHE A 140 6.45 -4.69 6.27
C PHE A 140 6.49 -4.46 7.78
N GLY A 141 6.29 -5.50 8.59
CA GLY A 141 6.16 -5.40 10.04
C GLY A 141 7.35 -4.73 10.71
N LYS A 142 8.57 -4.93 10.17
CA LYS A 142 9.81 -4.34 10.70
C LYS A 142 9.87 -2.82 10.60
N SER A 143 9.10 -2.20 9.70
CA SER A 143 9.02 -0.74 9.53
C SER A 143 7.67 -0.16 9.89
N SER A 144 6.80 -0.95 10.52
CA SER A 144 5.43 -0.55 10.82
C SER A 144 5.27 -0.13 12.28
N SER A 145 4.37 0.81 12.50
CA SER A 145 3.96 1.22 13.85
C SER A 145 3.27 0.06 14.59
N ALA A 146 3.80 -0.30 15.76
CA ALA A 146 3.18 -1.31 16.61
C ALA A 146 1.73 -0.95 16.94
N ARG A 147 1.45 0.32 17.23
CA ARG A 147 0.10 0.80 17.54
C ARG A 147 -0.84 0.63 16.35
N LEU A 148 -0.38 0.87 15.13
CA LEU A 148 -1.21 0.66 13.93
C LEU A 148 -1.59 -0.82 13.77
N ILE A 149 -0.61 -1.72 13.95
CA ILE A 149 -0.82 -3.17 13.89
C ILE A 149 -1.82 -3.64 14.95
N GLU A 150 -1.68 -3.14 16.18
CA GLU A 150 -2.55 -3.50 17.31
C GLU A 150 -3.98 -2.96 17.15
N THR A 151 -4.15 -1.80 16.51
CA THR A 151 -5.46 -1.17 16.32
C THR A 151 -6.26 -1.83 15.19
N ALA A 152 -5.58 -2.33 14.16
CA ALA A 152 -6.24 -2.99 13.03
C ALA A 152 -6.91 -4.31 13.43
N ASP A 153 -7.99 -4.66 12.73
CA ASP A 153 -8.69 -5.93 12.95
C ASP A 153 -7.88 -7.13 12.46
N ASP A 154 -7.04 -6.92 11.42
CA ASP A 154 -6.11 -7.94 10.91
C ASP A 154 -4.85 -7.27 10.34
N PHE A 155 -3.75 -8.01 10.33
CA PHE A 155 -2.47 -7.56 9.83
C PHE A 155 -1.80 -8.60 8.93
N LEU A 156 -1.58 -8.24 7.68
CA LEU A 156 -0.78 -9.03 6.74
C LEU A 156 0.68 -8.51 6.74
N ASN A 157 1.57 -9.28 7.34
CA ASN A 157 2.98 -8.96 7.39
C ASN A 157 3.71 -9.39 6.12
N LEU A 158 4.18 -8.43 5.33
CA LEU A 158 4.91 -8.69 4.08
C LEU A 158 6.31 -9.30 4.32
N ASP A 159 6.87 -9.13 5.53
CA ASP A 159 8.14 -9.75 5.92
C ASP A 159 8.06 -11.29 6.07
N ASP A 160 6.85 -11.86 6.20
CA ASP A 160 6.68 -13.30 6.37
C ASP A 160 6.93 -14.07 5.07
N ASN A 161 6.74 -13.43 3.91
CA ASN A 161 7.01 -14.04 2.61
C ASN A 161 7.62 -13.02 1.60
N PRO A 162 8.83 -12.51 1.85
CA PRO A 162 9.42 -11.47 1.03
C PRO A 162 9.63 -11.90 -0.44
N ARG A 163 9.86 -13.20 -0.71
CA ARG A 163 10.02 -13.69 -2.09
C ARG A 163 8.77 -13.51 -2.94
N LYS A 164 7.60 -13.50 -2.35
CA LYS A 164 6.31 -13.31 -3.03
C LYS A 164 6.01 -11.83 -3.28
N TYR A 165 6.34 -10.99 -2.32
CA TYR A 165 5.95 -9.58 -2.30
C TYR A 165 7.01 -8.62 -2.81
N LEU A 166 8.21 -9.13 -3.14
CA LEU A 166 9.30 -8.33 -3.67
C LEU A 166 9.67 -8.79 -5.08
N LEU A 167 9.94 -7.79 -5.92
CA LEU A 167 10.59 -7.99 -7.21
C LEU A 167 12.09 -7.86 -7.00
N ASN A 168 12.86 -8.89 -7.39
CA ASN A 168 14.30 -8.82 -7.32
C ASN A 168 14.79 -7.61 -8.12
N GLY A 169 15.58 -6.76 -7.52
CA GLY A 169 16.36 -5.77 -8.24
C GLY A 169 17.21 -6.53 -9.27
N ASP A 170 17.43 -5.93 -10.43
CA ASP A 170 18.33 -6.45 -11.46
C ASP A 170 19.71 -6.76 -10.82
N ASN A 171 19.85 -7.97 -10.29
CA ASN A 171 21.16 -8.51 -9.99
C ASN A 171 21.81 -8.74 -11.33
N GLY A 172 22.75 -7.84 -11.66
CA GLY A 172 23.48 -7.77 -12.89
C GLY A 172 23.79 -9.13 -13.47
N ARG A 173 23.55 -9.27 -14.74
CA ARG A 173 24.08 -10.33 -15.57
C ARG A 173 25.55 -10.55 -15.20
N SER A 174 25.79 -11.51 -14.32
CA SER A 174 27.14 -12.07 -14.16
C SER A 174 27.53 -12.62 -15.51
N SER A 175 28.37 -11.88 -16.19
CA SER A 175 29.02 -12.30 -17.41
C SER A 175 29.80 -13.58 -17.11
N ARG A 176 29.26 -14.74 -17.50
CA ARG A 176 30.08 -15.93 -17.71
C ARG A 176 31.00 -15.65 -18.91
N ARG A 177 32.15 -15.06 -18.65
CA ARG A 177 33.29 -15.25 -19.54
C ARG A 177 33.69 -16.71 -19.44
N LYS A 178 33.41 -17.48 -20.51
CA LYS A 178 34.12 -18.72 -20.78
C LYS A 178 35.53 -18.34 -21.21
N VAL A 179 36.51 -18.88 -20.53
CA VAL A 179 37.85 -19.07 -21.00
C VAL A 179 37.86 -20.38 -21.79
#